data_db0b9f10f53b5816f2a0babceafe952d
#
_entry.id   db0b9f10f53b5816f2a0babceafe952d
#
_cell.length_a   1.000
_cell.length_b   1.000
_cell.length_c   1.000
_cell.angle_alpha   90.00
_cell.angle_beta   90.00
_cell.angle_gamma   90.00
#
_symmetry.space_group_name_H-M   'P 1'
#
loop_
_entity.id
_entity.type
_entity.pdbx_description
1 polymer ?
#
loop_
_entity_poly.entity_id
_entity_poly.type
_entity_poly.pdbx_seq_one_letter_code
_entity_poly.pdbx_strand_id
1 'polypeptide(L)' 'MSRRTLTRHFMKATGSSVAEWLIAERLRRSQTLLESSQLPVERIAEQVGFQSPVTWRQHFKSHFGVSPAEWRKTFRGD' A
#
# COMPACT_ATOMS: atom_id res chain seq x y z
N MET A 1 -21.84 6.98 -14.55
CA MET A 1 -21.01 5.86 -14.98
C MET A 1 -21.06 4.75 -13.94
N SER A 2 -21.23 3.53 -14.37
CA SER A 2 -21.33 2.43 -13.43
C SER A 2 -19.96 2.04 -12.89
N ARG A 3 -19.97 1.42 -11.72
CA ARG A 3 -18.75 0.97 -11.11
C ARG A 3 -18.03 -0.07 -11.97
N ARG A 4 -18.80 -0.92 -12.61
CA ARG A 4 -18.24 -1.94 -13.48
C ARG A 4 -17.52 -1.32 -14.67
N THR A 5 -18.11 -0.31 -15.25
CA THR A 5 -17.50 0.39 -16.37
C THR A 5 -16.20 1.04 -15.95
N LEU A 6 -16.20 1.63 -14.77
CA LEU A 6 -15.00 2.28 -14.25
C LEU A 6 -13.88 1.27 -14.04
N THR A 7 -14.19 0.10 -13.49
CA THR A 7 -13.21 -0.94 -13.27
C THR A 7 -12.60 -1.41 -14.58
N ARG A 8 -13.45 -1.63 -15.57
CA ARG A 8 -12.97 -2.08 -16.87
C ARG A 8 -12.08 -1.03 -17.52
N HIS A 9 -12.47 0.21 -17.41
CA HIS A 9 -11.70 1.30 -17.97
C HIS A 9 -10.32 1.40 -17.28
N PHE A 10 -10.31 1.22 -15.97
CA PHE A 10 -9.08 1.27 -15.19
C PHE A 10 -8.10 0.20 -15.67
N MET A 11 -8.56 -1.04 -15.82
CA MET A 11 -7.71 -2.13 -16.27
C MET A 11 -7.15 -1.86 -17.67
N LYS A 12 -7.99 -1.33 -18.53
CA LYS A 12 -7.60 -1.05 -19.90
C LYS A 12 -6.55 0.07 -19.95
N ALA A 13 -6.73 1.08 -19.13
CA ALA A 13 -5.85 2.24 -19.14
C ALA A 13 -4.50 1.95 -18.51
N THR A 14 -4.48 1.13 -17.46
CA THR A 14 -3.24 0.89 -16.70
C THR A 14 -2.59 -0.44 -17.00
N GLY A 15 -3.34 -1.38 -17.58
CA GLY A 15 -2.85 -2.74 -17.78
C GLY A 15 -2.78 -3.56 -16.52
N SER A 16 -3.33 -3.06 -15.42
CA SER A 16 -3.27 -3.72 -14.13
C SER A 16 -4.54 -4.51 -13.84
N SER A 17 -4.40 -5.60 -13.09
CA SER A 17 -5.55 -6.35 -12.64
C SER A 17 -6.17 -5.66 -11.42
N VAL A 18 -7.41 -6.08 -11.10
CA VAL A 18 -8.07 -5.57 -9.90
C VAL A 18 -7.25 -5.90 -8.65
N ALA A 19 -6.66 -7.09 -8.62
CA ALA A 19 -5.83 -7.49 -7.49
C ALA A 19 -4.64 -6.55 -7.31
N GLU A 20 -4.00 -6.19 -8.40
CA GLU A 20 -2.87 -5.25 -8.34
C GLU A 20 -3.31 -3.88 -7.88
N TRP A 21 -4.48 -3.45 -8.32
CA TRP A 21 -5.02 -2.17 -7.88
C TRP A 21 -5.30 -2.18 -6.39
N LEU A 22 -5.86 -3.29 -5.88
CA LEU A 22 -6.12 -3.41 -4.45
C LEU A 22 -4.82 -3.37 -3.63
N ILE A 23 -3.78 -4.03 -4.13
CA ILE A 23 -2.50 -3.99 -3.46
C ILE A 23 -1.96 -2.57 -3.40
N ALA A 24 -2.04 -1.84 -4.50
CA ALA A 24 -1.58 -0.46 -4.53
C ALA A 24 -2.37 0.40 -3.54
N GLU A 25 -3.68 0.16 -3.44
CA GLU A 25 -4.52 0.91 -2.52
C GLU A 25 -4.16 0.61 -1.06
N ARG A 26 -3.89 -0.66 -0.77
CA ARG A 26 -3.46 -1.05 0.57
C ARG A 26 -2.12 -0.43 0.93
N LEU A 27 -1.21 -0.38 -0.04
CA LEU A 27 0.09 0.25 0.18
C LEU A 27 -0.07 1.74 0.48
N ARG A 28 -0.95 2.40 -0.23
CA ARG A 28 -1.21 3.82 0.00
C ARG A 28 -1.76 4.06 1.39
N ARG A 29 -2.67 3.20 1.85
CA ARG A 29 -3.19 3.29 3.20
C ARG A 29 -2.11 3.08 4.24
N SER A 30 -1.19 2.15 3.95
CA SER A 30 -0.10 1.91 4.89
C SER A 30 0.83 3.10 4.99
N GLN A 31 1.03 3.83 3.89
CA GLN A 31 1.80 5.07 3.95
C GLN A 31 1.18 6.05 4.94
N THR A 32 -0.12 6.24 4.84
CA THR A 32 -0.84 7.15 5.73
C THR A 32 -0.66 6.75 7.18
N LEU A 33 -0.78 5.46 7.48
CA LEU A 33 -0.63 4.98 8.84
C LEU A 33 0.81 5.14 9.35
N LEU A 34 1.79 4.93 8.47
CA LEU A 34 3.19 5.15 8.84
C LEU A 34 3.45 6.60 9.21
N GLU A 35 2.79 7.51 8.51
CA GLU A 35 3.00 8.95 8.70
C GLU A 35 2.23 9.50 9.89
N SER A 36 1.03 8.99 10.14
CA SER A 36 0.11 9.62 11.07
C SER A 36 -0.24 8.81 12.29
N SER A 37 0.21 7.56 12.41
CA SER A 37 -0.15 6.75 13.56
C SER A 37 1.09 6.26 14.31
N GLN A 38 0.87 5.78 15.53
CA GLN A 38 1.93 5.22 16.37
C GLN A 38 2.00 3.70 16.28
N LEU A 39 1.24 3.10 15.39
CA LEU A 39 1.18 1.66 15.28
C LEU A 39 2.56 1.09 14.93
N PRO A 40 2.94 -0.05 15.54
CA PRO A 40 4.16 -0.74 15.11
C PRO A 40 4.07 -1.10 13.63
N VAL A 41 5.22 -1.09 12.99
CA VAL A 41 5.27 -1.35 11.54
C VAL A 41 4.57 -2.66 11.18
N GLU A 42 4.81 -3.73 11.95
CA GLU A 42 4.20 -5.01 11.67
C GLU A 42 2.68 -5.00 11.80
N ARG A 43 2.15 -4.17 12.67
CA ARG A 43 0.71 -4.08 12.86
C ARG A 43 0.03 -3.38 11.69
N ILE A 44 0.73 -2.49 11.04
CA ILE A 44 0.18 -1.77 9.90
C ILE A 44 -0.14 -2.74 8.77
N ALA A 45 0.70 -3.75 8.56
CA ALA A 45 0.42 -4.75 7.53
C ALA A 45 -0.96 -5.39 7.72
N GLU A 46 -1.26 -5.78 8.95
CA GLU A 46 -2.56 -6.37 9.26
C GLU A 46 -3.70 -5.38 9.04
N GLN A 47 -3.49 -4.15 9.48
CA GLN A 47 -4.52 -3.13 9.40
C GLN A 47 -4.95 -2.86 7.96
N VAL A 48 -4.03 -2.93 7.03
CA VAL A 48 -4.37 -2.62 5.64
C VAL A 48 -4.67 -3.87 4.82
N GLY A 49 -4.66 -5.07 5.44
CA GLY A 49 -5.16 -6.27 4.80
C GLY A 49 -4.11 -7.18 4.18
N PHE A 50 -2.84 -6.99 4.49
CA PHE A 50 -1.83 -7.94 4.04
C PHE A 50 -1.78 -9.14 4.98
N GLN A 51 -1.52 -10.31 4.39
CA GLN A 51 -1.49 -11.54 5.16
C GLN A 51 -0.27 -11.64 6.07
N SER A 52 0.84 -11.06 5.65
CA SER A 52 2.05 -11.08 6.47
C SER A 52 2.82 -9.79 6.30
N PRO A 53 3.57 -9.39 7.34
CA PRO A 53 4.42 -8.21 7.24
C PRO A 53 5.50 -8.35 6.18
N VAL A 54 5.98 -9.56 5.96
CA VAL A 54 7.03 -9.80 4.95
C VAL A 54 6.50 -9.46 3.55
N THR A 55 5.31 -9.95 3.22
CA THR A 55 4.70 -9.67 1.93
C THR A 55 4.48 -8.18 1.76
N TRP A 56 3.95 -7.54 2.79
CA TRP A 56 3.72 -6.09 2.75
C TRP A 56 5.02 -5.33 2.51
N ARG A 57 6.08 -5.67 3.24
CA ARG A 57 7.36 -4.99 3.08
C ARG A 57 7.93 -5.15 1.68
N GLN A 58 7.78 -6.34 1.10
CA GLN A 58 8.26 -6.58 -0.25
C GLN A 58 7.52 -5.71 -1.26
N HIS A 59 6.20 -5.67 -1.16
CA HIS A 59 5.39 -4.84 -2.04
C HIS A 59 5.67 -3.36 -1.84
N PHE A 60 5.81 -2.95 -0.58
CA PHE A 60 6.05 -1.56 -0.25
C PHE A 60 7.37 -1.08 -0.87
N LYS A 61 8.43 -1.84 -0.64
CA LYS A 61 9.74 -1.47 -1.16
C LYS A 61 9.77 -1.48 -2.68
N SER A 62 9.12 -2.47 -3.28
CA SER A 62 9.06 -2.54 -4.74
C SER A 62 8.30 -1.35 -5.32
N HIS A 63 7.27 -0.90 -4.64
CA HIS A 63 6.40 0.16 -5.13
C HIS A 63 6.95 1.55 -4.86
N PHE A 64 7.54 1.76 -3.68
CA PHE A 64 7.98 3.09 -3.25
C PHE A 64 9.50 3.24 -3.18
N GLY A 65 10.25 2.17 -3.35
CA GLY A 65 11.71 2.26 -3.38
C GLY A 65 12.39 2.20 -2.03
N VAL A 66 11.65 2.27 -0.93
CA VAL A 66 12.20 2.18 0.43
C VAL A 66 11.31 1.31 1.28
N SER A 67 11.86 0.82 2.40
CA SER A 67 11.09 -0.01 3.32
C SER A 67 10.10 0.85 4.11
N PRO A 68 9.06 0.21 4.69
CA PRO A 68 8.13 0.96 5.55
C PRO A 68 8.80 1.64 6.73
N ALA A 69 9.78 0.99 7.35
CA ALA A 69 10.49 1.58 8.48
C ALA A 69 11.27 2.82 8.03
N GLU A 70 11.91 2.74 6.89
CA GLU A 70 12.63 3.89 6.34
C GLU A 70 11.68 5.02 5.98
N TRP A 71 10.52 4.68 5.46
CA TRP A 71 9.51 5.68 5.14
C TRP A 71 9.09 6.45 6.37
N ARG A 72 8.78 5.71 7.46
CA ARG A 72 8.36 6.35 8.70
C ARG A 72 9.46 7.25 9.26
N LYS A 73 10.69 6.75 9.22
CA LYS A 73 11.82 7.52 9.72
C LYS A 73 11.98 8.84 8.97
N THR A 74 11.87 8.78 7.65
CA THR A 74 11.99 9.97 6.82
C THR A 74 10.92 11.00 7.15
N PHE A 75 9.68 10.54 7.31
CA PHE A 75 8.58 11.44 7.56
C PHE A 75 8.59 12.05 8.96
N ARG A 76 9.17 11.33 9.93
CA ARG A 76 9.19 11.83 11.30
C ARG A 76 10.49 12.52 11.64
N GLY A 77 11.46 12.45 10.78
CA GLY A 77 12.73 13.10 11.01
C GLY A 77 13.58 12.42 12.07
N ASP A 78 13.29 11.17 12.35
CA ASP A 78 14.04 10.41 13.37
C ASP A 78 15.32 9.84 12.84
#